data_d8c8d73892fc61fe9531185302f22c65
#
_entry.id   d8c8d73892fc61fe9531185302f22c65
#
_cell.length_a   1.000
_cell.length_b   1.000
_cell.length_c   1.000
_cell.angle_alpha   90.00
_cell.angle_beta   90.00
_cell.angle_gamma   90.00
#
_symmetry.space_group_name_H-M   'P 1'
#
loop_
_entity.id
_entity.type
_entity.pdbx_description
1 polymer ?
#
loop_
_entity_poly.entity_id
_entity_poly.type
_entity_poly.pdbx_seq_one_letter_code
_entity_poly.pdbx_strand_id
1 'polypeptide(L)'
;MSKDTKIAYLGPAGTFTEMAAKMLPGAASAELVPMASVTEAIDAVLAGSADRAVAPIENSLEGGVSATSDALATIVGAQIYGEYLVPVKFDLMVRSGTVIADIQEILTHPVAYAQSRKWLSQNLKSHTHIPAASTAAAAKALADGSTAHAVIAATGAADIYGLEIIASDIGENQDAQTRFYEIGKAGTPPAKTGQDKTSVVVELPDDRPGGLLEMLEQFAARGINLSRIESRPVGDRFGRYRFNIDVEGHLDDEAIGEALMGLHRFSPKVVFLGSYPRADHSDSVHLGNNANPDYQSAQTWLQKLRDTR
;
A
#
# COMPACT_ATOMS: atom_id res chain seq x y z
N MET A 1 -2.62 -7.98 -20.30
CA MET A 1 -3.88 -7.23 -20.32
C MET A 1 -4.23 -6.88 -21.75
N SER A 2 -5.52 -6.76 -22.09
CA SER A 2 -5.94 -6.36 -23.44
C SER A 2 -5.82 -4.83 -23.62
N LYS A 3 -5.96 -4.34 -24.86
CA LYS A 3 -5.90 -2.90 -25.19
C LYS A 3 -7.06 -2.09 -24.56
N ASP A 4 -8.06 -2.79 -23.98
CA ASP A 4 -9.24 -2.20 -23.32
C ASP A 4 -9.15 -2.25 -21.78
N THR A 5 -8.01 -2.70 -21.22
CA THR A 5 -7.83 -2.79 -19.76
C THR A 5 -7.66 -1.39 -19.17
N LYS A 6 -8.40 -1.11 -18.08
CA LYS A 6 -8.32 0.15 -17.35
C LYS A 6 -7.79 -0.06 -15.93
N ILE A 7 -6.84 0.78 -15.53
CA ILE A 7 -6.27 0.78 -14.19
C ILE A 7 -6.59 2.13 -13.53
N ALA A 8 -7.48 2.11 -12.54
CA ALA A 8 -7.78 3.27 -11.71
C ALA A 8 -6.67 3.47 -10.68
N TYR A 9 -6.32 4.71 -10.39
CA TYR A 9 -5.30 4.99 -9.37
C TYR A 9 -5.56 6.33 -8.66
N LEU A 10 -5.06 6.50 -7.44
CA LEU A 10 -5.14 7.78 -6.74
C LEU A 10 -4.30 8.83 -7.50
N GLY A 11 -4.99 9.76 -8.17
CA GLY A 11 -4.40 10.82 -8.97
C GLY A 11 -3.85 12.00 -8.15
N PRO A 12 -3.46 13.06 -8.84
CA PRO A 12 -3.44 13.24 -10.29
C PRO A 12 -2.33 12.45 -11.00
N ALA A 13 -2.17 12.64 -12.32
CA ALA A 13 -1.02 12.12 -13.06
C ALA A 13 0.30 12.68 -12.48
N GLY A 14 1.41 11.93 -12.62
CA GLY A 14 2.71 12.29 -12.06
C GLY A 14 2.90 11.92 -10.58
N THR A 15 1.96 11.17 -9.95
CA THR A 15 2.08 10.68 -8.58
C THR A 15 2.89 9.37 -8.51
N PHE A 16 3.40 9.06 -7.31
CA PHE A 16 3.98 7.74 -7.02
C PHE A 16 2.96 6.60 -7.23
N THR A 17 1.66 6.88 -7.06
CA THR A 17 0.60 5.91 -7.34
C THR A 17 0.50 5.58 -8.84
N GLU A 18 0.66 6.56 -9.72
CA GLU A 18 0.75 6.31 -11.16
C GLU A 18 1.98 5.49 -11.52
N MET A 19 3.13 5.76 -10.86
CA MET A 19 4.34 4.97 -11.05
C MET A 19 4.09 3.50 -10.67
N ALA A 20 3.43 3.25 -9.54
CA ALA A 20 3.02 1.90 -9.14
C ALA A 20 2.06 1.28 -10.17
N ALA A 21 1.06 2.02 -10.65
CA ALA A 21 0.12 1.55 -11.66
C ALA A 21 0.81 1.11 -12.97
N LYS A 22 1.88 1.81 -13.35
CA LYS A 22 2.72 1.46 -14.52
C LYS A 22 3.53 0.17 -14.32
N MET A 23 3.72 -0.29 -13.07
CA MET A 23 4.43 -1.53 -12.77
C MET A 23 3.54 -2.78 -12.91
N LEU A 24 2.22 -2.64 -12.97
CA LEU A 24 1.33 -3.77 -13.10
C LEU A 24 1.60 -4.55 -14.41
N PRO A 25 1.52 -5.89 -14.39
CA PRO A 25 1.66 -6.69 -15.60
C PRO A 25 0.69 -6.23 -16.70
N GLY A 26 1.23 -5.87 -17.88
CA GLY A 26 0.43 -5.38 -19.00
C GLY A 26 -0.04 -3.93 -18.91
N ALA A 27 0.41 -3.15 -17.93
CA ALA A 27 0.07 -1.74 -17.79
C ALA A 27 0.47 -0.88 -19.00
N ALA A 28 1.52 -1.27 -19.72
CA ALA A 28 1.98 -0.55 -20.94
C ALA A 28 0.91 -0.45 -22.05
N SER A 29 -0.08 -1.34 -22.04
CA SER A 29 -1.20 -1.35 -22.99
C SER A 29 -2.53 -0.91 -22.36
N ALA A 30 -2.55 -0.61 -21.07
CA ALA A 30 -3.74 -0.25 -20.32
C ALA A 30 -3.96 1.28 -20.31
N GLU A 31 -5.22 1.68 -20.18
CA GLU A 31 -5.59 3.07 -19.88
C GLU A 31 -5.43 3.31 -18.37
N LEU A 32 -4.60 4.28 -17.99
CA LEU A 32 -4.44 4.71 -16.60
C LEU A 32 -5.42 5.85 -16.31
N VAL A 33 -6.32 5.64 -15.33
CA VAL A 33 -7.41 6.55 -15.00
C VAL A 33 -7.20 7.15 -13.61
N PRO A 34 -6.83 8.44 -13.50
CA PRO A 34 -6.67 9.10 -12.21
C PRO A 34 -8.02 9.34 -11.52
N MET A 35 -8.13 8.96 -10.25
CA MET A 35 -9.30 9.15 -9.40
C MET A 35 -9.00 10.16 -8.29
N ALA A 36 -10.04 10.83 -7.78
CA ALA A 36 -9.87 11.82 -6.72
C ALA A 36 -9.61 11.20 -5.33
N SER A 37 -10.00 9.93 -5.13
CA SER A 37 -9.79 9.23 -3.87
C SER A 37 -9.52 7.73 -4.09
N VAL A 38 -8.96 7.07 -3.06
CA VAL A 38 -8.80 5.62 -3.02
C VAL A 38 -10.15 4.91 -3.12
N THR A 39 -11.17 5.43 -2.44
CA THR A 39 -12.53 4.88 -2.46
C THR A 39 -13.08 4.90 -3.89
N GLU A 40 -12.97 6.03 -4.60
CA GLU A 40 -13.42 6.12 -6.00
C GLU A 40 -12.66 5.14 -6.92
N ALA A 41 -11.36 4.94 -6.69
CA ALA A 41 -10.59 3.97 -7.48
C ALA A 41 -11.08 2.53 -7.26
N ILE A 42 -11.40 2.16 -6.01
CA ILE A 42 -11.95 0.84 -5.69
C ILE A 42 -13.38 0.70 -6.22
N ASP A 43 -14.22 1.73 -6.07
CA ASP A 43 -15.59 1.74 -6.57
C ASP A 43 -15.65 1.60 -8.09
N ALA A 44 -14.70 2.21 -8.82
CA ALA A 44 -14.58 2.04 -10.27
C ALA A 44 -14.34 0.57 -10.66
N VAL A 45 -13.53 -0.16 -9.89
CA VAL A 45 -13.32 -1.60 -10.08
C VAL A 45 -14.60 -2.38 -9.81
N LEU A 46 -15.27 -2.12 -8.69
CA LEU A 46 -16.50 -2.84 -8.33
C LEU A 46 -17.64 -2.59 -9.31
N ALA A 47 -17.76 -1.36 -9.81
CA ALA A 47 -18.72 -1.00 -10.86
C ALA A 47 -18.37 -1.59 -12.24
N GLY A 48 -17.11 -2.04 -12.45
CA GLY A 48 -16.64 -2.58 -13.73
C GLY A 48 -16.25 -1.50 -14.74
N SER A 49 -16.07 -0.26 -14.31
CA SER A 49 -15.51 0.83 -15.13
C SER A 49 -13.99 0.84 -15.17
N ALA A 50 -13.33 0.11 -14.23
CA ALA A 50 -11.91 -0.25 -14.26
C ALA A 50 -11.72 -1.74 -13.93
N ASP A 51 -10.62 -2.32 -14.40
CA ASP A 51 -10.30 -3.74 -14.16
C ASP A 51 -9.48 -3.91 -12.87
N ARG A 52 -8.65 -2.92 -12.54
CA ARG A 52 -7.79 -2.87 -11.37
C ARG A 52 -7.78 -1.47 -10.78
N ALA A 53 -7.51 -1.40 -9.48
CA ALA A 53 -7.17 -0.15 -8.79
C ALA A 53 -5.79 -0.26 -8.16
N VAL A 54 -5.08 0.86 -8.07
CA VAL A 54 -3.81 0.97 -7.36
C VAL A 54 -3.93 2.03 -6.27
N ALA A 55 -3.56 1.66 -5.06
CA ALA A 55 -3.66 2.53 -3.89
C ALA A 55 -2.44 2.38 -2.97
N PRO A 56 -1.91 3.48 -2.38
CA PRO A 56 -0.83 3.43 -1.42
C PRO A 56 -1.31 2.80 -0.11
N ILE A 57 -0.51 1.96 0.52
CA ILE A 57 -0.85 1.33 1.80
C ILE A 57 0.11 1.68 2.93
N GLU A 58 1.37 1.90 2.60
CA GLU A 58 2.40 2.17 3.59
C GLU A 58 3.56 2.95 2.99
N ASN A 59 4.05 3.95 3.71
CA ASN A 59 5.29 4.67 3.39
C ASN A 59 6.32 4.35 4.48
N SER A 60 7.56 4.06 4.10
CA SER A 60 8.62 3.65 5.02
C SER A 60 8.99 4.69 6.08
N LEU A 61 8.62 5.96 5.88
CA LEU A 61 8.90 7.07 6.80
C LEU A 61 7.68 7.51 7.60
N GLU A 62 6.49 7.50 6.97
CA GLU A 62 5.25 8.01 7.57
C GLU A 62 4.35 6.92 8.13
N GLY A 63 4.63 5.65 7.77
CA GLY A 63 3.81 4.51 8.18
C GLY A 63 2.59 4.28 7.29
N GLY A 64 1.52 3.74 7.88
CA GLY A 64 0.33 3.29 7.16
C GLY A 64 -0.51 4.41 6.55
N VAL A 65 -1.08 4.14 5.37
CA VAL A 65 -2.04 5.03 4.70
C VAL A 65 -3.45 4.67 5.11
N SER A 66 -3.96 5.40 6.08
CA SER A 66 -5.27 5.14 6.71
C SER A 66 -6.43 5.08 5.73
N ALA A 67 -6.44 5.91 4.68
CA ALA A 67 -7.51 5.95 3.69
C ALA A 67 -7.69 4.59 2.97
N THR A 68 -6.59 3.93 2.61
CA THR A 68 -6.63 2.60 1.97
C THR A 68 -7.03 1.51 2.97
N SER A 69 -6.47 1.54 4.19
CA SER A 69 -6.84 0.60 5.25
C SER A 69 -8.33 0.66 5.59
N ASP A 70 -8.88 1.89 5.70
CA ASP A 70 -10.30 2.10 6.02
C ASP A 70 -11.22 1.70 4.87
N ALA A 71 -10.84 2.00 3.63
CA ALA A 71 -11.60 1.61 2.45
C ALA A 71 -11.70 0.08 2.34
N LEU A 72 -10.58 -0.64 2.40
CA LEU A 72 -10.54 -2.11 2.28
C LEU A 72 -11.25 -2.82 3.44
N ALA A 73 -11.29 -2.24 4.64
CA ALA A 73 -12.01 -2.82 5.78
C ALA A 73 -13.55 -2.71 5.68
N THR A 74 -14.05 -1.77 4.87
CA THR A 74 -15.49 -1.46 4.77
C THR A 74 -16.10 -1.82 3.42
N ILE A 75 -15.33 -1.76 2.35
CA ILE A 75 -15.80 -2.08 0.99
C ILE A 75 -15.84 -3.59 0.80
N VAL A 76 -17.02 -4.12 0.52
CA VAL A 76 -17.24 -5.54 0.26
C VAL A 76 -17.01 -5.84 -1.22
N GLY A 77 -16.34 -6.96 -1.52
CA GLY A 77 -16.14 -7.41 -2.90
C GLY A 77 -14.86 -6.93 -3.57
N ALA A 78 -14.00 -6.21 -2.84
CA ALA A 78 -12.65 -5.89 -3.27
C ALA A 78 -11.62 -6.88 -2.71
N GLN A 79 -10.55 -7.18 -3.46
CA GLN A 79 -9.47 -8.08 -3.08
C GLN A 79 -8.14 -7.58 -3.60
N ILE A 80 -7.06 -7.82 -2.83
CA ILE A 80 -5.68 -7.52 -3.20
C ILE A 80 -5.12 -8.67 -4.04
N TYR A 81 -4.49 -8.35 -5.16
CA TYR A 81 -3.88 -9.29 -6.11
C TYR A 81 -2.35 -9.17 -6.20
N GLY A 82 -1.78 -8.08 -5.69
CA GLY A 82 -0.35 -7.84 -5.70
C GLY A 82 0.03 -6.64 -4.87
N GLU A 83 1.32 -6.51 -4.62
CA GLU A 83 1.92 -5.34 -4.02
C GLU A 83 3.12 -4.86 -4.83
N TYR A 84 3.38 -3.55 -4.79
CA TYR A 84 4.46 -2.90 -5.52
C TYR A 84 5.20 -1.93 -4.60
N LEU A 85 6.53 -1.93 -4.67
CA LEU A 85 7.39 -1.00 -3.96
C LEU A 85 7.90 0.07 -4.92
N VAL A 86 7.60 1.32 -4.64
CA VAL A 86 8.04 2.46 -5.44
C VAL A 86 9.05 3.27 -4.62
N PRO A 87 10.29 3.45 -5.08
CA PRO A 87 11.24 4.36 -4.45
C PRO A 87 10.68 5.79 -4.42
N VAL A 88 10.81 6.46 -3.27
CA VAL A 88 10.39 7.85 -3.11
C VAL A 88 11.58 8.76 -3.35
N LYS A 89 11.64 9.33 -4.54
CA LYS A 89 12.65 10.33 -4.93
C LYS A 89 11.98 11.64 -5.26
N PHE A 90 12.59 12.72 -4.82
CA PHE A 90 12.10 14.08 -5.02
C PHE A 90 13.10 14.90 -5.81
N ASP A 91 12.60 15.55 -6.85
CA ASP A 91 13.37 16.49 -7.66
C ASP A 91 12.84 17.91 -7.47
N LEU A 92 13.73 18.89 -7.55
CA LEU A 92 13.37 20.30 -7.60
C LEU A 92 13.15 20.69 -9.07
N MET A 93 11.94 21.12 -9.36
CA MET A 93 11.51 21.44 -10.73
C MET A 93 11.03 22.87 -10.83
N VAL A 94 11.25 23.46 -11.98
CA VAL A 94 10.89 24.85 -12.29
C VAL A 94 10.29 24.96 -13.69
N ARG A 95 9.69 26.10 -14.01
CA ARG A 95 9.41 26.47 -15.41
C ARG A 95 10.72 26.74 -16.14
N SER A 96 10.77 26.39 -17.41
CA SER A 96 11.99 26.58 -18.21
C SER A 96 12.48 28.03 -18.16
N GLY A 97 13.81 28.16 -17.98
CA GLY A 97 14.49 29.44 -17.85
C GLY A 97 14.51 30.05 -16.44
N THR A 98 13.90 29.42 -15.45
CA THR A 98 14.05 29.84 -14.04
C THR A 98 15.38 29.38 -13.48
N VAL A 99 16.16 30.30 -12.91
CA VAL A 99 17.44 29.95 -12.27
C VAL A 99 17.27 29.79 -10.76
N ILE A 100 18.12 28.95 -10.14
CA ILE A 100 18.02 28.61 -8.72
C ILE A 100 18.06 29.85 -7.79
N ALA A 101 18.75 30.92 -8.20
CA ALA A 101 18.87 32.14 -7.42
C ALA A 101 17.55 32.95 -7.32
N ASP A 102 16.61 32.71 -8.21
CA ASP A 102 15.32 33.41 -8.27
C ASP A 102 14.23 32.70 -7.47
N ILE A 103 14.52 31.52 -6.93
CA ILE A 103 13.54 30.72 -6.18
C ILE A 103 13.30 31.35 -4.81
N GLN A 104 12.10 31.89 -4.60
CA GLN A 104 11.64 32.46 -3.34
C GLN A 104 10.43 31.70 -2.77
N GLU A 105 9.69 30.97 -3.60
CA GLU A 105 8.51 30.20 -3.21
C GLU A 105 8.59 28.80 -3.78
N ILE A 106 8.40 27.79 -2.91
CA ILE A 106 8.39 26.38 -3.27
C ILE A 106 7.02 25.81 -2.94
N LEU A 107 6.31 25.34 -3.93
CA LEU A 107 5.01 24.69 -3.79
C LEU A 107 5.22 23.16 -3.75
N THR A 108 4.83 22.52 -2.67
CA THR A 108 4.88 21.05 -2.57
C THR A 108 4.08 20.53 -1.38
N HIS A 109 3.90 19.21 -1.28
CA HIS A 109 3.31 18.57 -0.11
C HIS A 109 4.23 18.74 1.12
N PRO A 110 3.66 19.01 2.32
CA PRO A 110 4.47 19.26 3.54
C PRO A 110 5.51 18.18 3.84
N VAL A 111 5.19 16.93 3.58
CA VAL A 111 6.09 15.79 3.76
C VAL A 111 7.29 15.85 2.83
N ALA A 112 7.07 16.10 1.54
CA ALA A 112 8.17 16.22 0.57
C ALA A 112 9.07 17.42 0.91
N TYR A 113 8.49 18.52 1.38
CA TYR A 113 9.25 19.65 1.90
C TYR A 113 10.11 19.26 3.10
N ALA A 114 9.51 18.57 4.10
CA ALA A 114 10.24 18.13 5.28
C ALA A 114 11.40 17.20 4.94
N GLN A 115 11.20 16.28 4.01
CA GLN A 115 12.22 15.31 3.53
C GLN A 115 13.31 15.95 2.65
N SER A 116 13.12 17.16 2.16
CA SER A 116 14.11 17.90 1.35
C SER A 116 14.76 19.05 2.10
N ARG A 117 14.46 19.24 3.38
CA ARG A 117 14.86 20.42 4.16
C ARG A 117 16.37 20.64 4.22
N LYS A 118 17.14 19.57 4.39
CA LYS A 118 18.61 19.64 4.47
C LYS A 118 19.20 20.18 3.18
N TRP A 119 18.78 19.63 2.04
CA TRP A 119 19.24 20.10 0.73
C TRP A 119 18.84 21.56 0.50
N LEU A 120 17.57 21.91 0.79
CA LEU A 120 17.06 23.27 0.61
C LEU A 120 17.84 24.28 1.44
N SER A 121 18.16 23.99 2.70
CA SER A 121 18.92 24.88 3.58
C SER A 121 20.36 25.12 3.12
N GLN A 122 20.92 24.18 2.40
CA GLN A 122 22.30 24.28 1.86
C GLN A 122 22.36 25.03 0.54
N ASN A 123 21.31 24.98 -0.28
CA ASN A 123 21.32 25.44 -1.67
C ASN A 123 20.46 26.69 -1.92
N LEU A 124 19.49 26.98 -1.06
CA LEU A 124 18.62 28.14 -1.16
C LEU A 124 18.77 29.05 0.05
N LYS A 125 19.10 30.33 -0.17
CA LYS A 125 19.39 31.32 0.90
C LYS A 125 18.14 31.61 1.76
N SER A 126 16.99 31.81 1.11
CA SER A 126 15.69 32.02 1.76
C SER A 126 14.59 31.63 0.79
N HIS A 127 13.56 30.98 1.30
CA HIS A 127 12.39 30.63 0.54
C HIS A 127 11.18 30.42 1.46
N THR A 128 9.99 30.51 0.91
CA THR A 128 8.71 30.22 1.58
C THR A 128 8.15 28.91 1.05
N HIS A 129 7.73 28.03 1.94
CA HIS A 129 6.99 26.81 1.57
C HIS A 129 5.51 27.14 1.42
N ILE A 130 4.95 26.82 0.26
CA ILE A 130 3.51 26.88 -0.03
C ILE A 130 3.00 25.41 -0.01
N PRO A 131 2.12 25.03 0.92
CA PRO A 131 1.64 23.66 1.01
C PRO A 131 0.68 23.32 -0.14
N ALA A 132 0.81 22.11 -0.70
CA ALA A 132 -0.06 21.53 -1.70
C ALA A 132 -0.63 20.18 -1.22
N ALA A 133 -1.76 19.78 -1.78
CA ALA A 133 -2.44 18.52 -1.45
C ALA A 133 -1.62 17.27 -1.84
N SER A 134 -0.78 17.39 -2.89
CA SER A 134 0.20 16.37 -3.29
C SER A 134 1.34 17.01 -4.08
N THR A 135 2.46 16.30 -4.20
CA THR A 135 3.61 16.76 -5.01
C THR A 135 3.26 16.90 -6.49
N ALA A 136 2.45 16.00 -7.04
CA ALA A 136 1.98 16.08 -8.42
C ALA A 136 0.96 17.20 -8.63
N ALA A 137 0.08 17.48 -7.65
CA ALA A 137 -0.81 18.64 -7.70
C ALA A 137 -0.02 19.96 -7.70
N ALA A 138 1.09 20.01 -6.96
CA ALA A 138 2.02 21.14 -6.98
C ALA A 138 2.63 21.34 -8.37
N ALA A 139 3.14 20.25 -8.98
CA ALA A 139 3.72 20.29 -10.32
C ALA A 139 2.71 20.77 -11.37
N LYS A 140 1.48 20.24 -11.31
CA LYS A 140 0.38 20.70 -12.17
C LYS A 140 0.09 22.17 -11.97
N ALA A 141 -0.05 22.66 -10.74
CA ALA A 141 -0.33 24.05 -10.44
C ALA A 141 0.78 24.99 -10.95
N LEU A 142 2.06 24.59 -10.84
CA LEU A 142 3.16 25.36 -11.38
C LEU A 142 3.09 25.47 -12.91
N ALA A 143 2.77 24.39 -13.61
CA ALA A 143 2.60 24.37 -15.06
C ALA A 143 1.40 25.21 -15.50
N ASP A 144 0.31 25.19 -14.73
CA ASP A 144 -0.91 25.96 -15.00
C ASP A 144 -0.79 27.48 -14.66
N GLY A 145 0.40 27.93 -14.23
CA GLY A 145 0.66 29.37 -14.02
C GLY A 145 0.58 29.87 -12.60
N SER A 146 0.73 28.99 -11.58
CA SER A 146 0.93 29.42 -10.18
C SER A 146 2.07 30.44 -10.07
N THR A 147 1.95 31.36 -9.10
CA THR A 147 3.00 32.36 -8.79
C THR A 147 4.26 31.77 -8.17
N ALA A 148 4.19 30.55 -7.63
CA ALA A 148 5.36 29.86 -7.10
C ALA A 148 6.49 29.74 -8.16
N HIS A 149 7.73 29.72 -7.70
CA HIS A 149 8.90 29.66 -8.56
C HIS A 149 9.34 28.22 -8.86
N ALA A 150 9.16 27.32 -7.87
CA ALA A 150 9.58 25.94 -7.96
C ALA A 150 8.60 24.98 -7.27
N VAL A 151 8.71 23.71 -7.63
CA VAL A 151 8.03 22.60 -6.95
C VAL A 151 9.01 21.50 -6.58
N ILE A 152 8.64 20.71 -5.56
CA ILE A 152 9.32 19.45 -5.25
C ILE A 152 8.32 18.35 -5.57
N ALA A 153 8.68 17.46 -6.51
CA ALA A 153 7.81 16.38 -6.97
C ALA A 153 8.61 15.15 -7.39
N ALA A 154 7.88 14.03 -7.65
CA ALA A 154 8.48 12.84 -8.24
C ALA A 154 8.97 13.11 -9.67
N THR A 155 10.10 12.51 -10.07
CA THR A 155 10.77 12.72 -11.37
C THR A 155 9.81 12.69 -12.57
N GLY A 156 8.87 11.73 -12.60
CA GLY A 156 7.91 11.61 -13.71
C GLY A 156 6.95 12.78 -13.87
N ALA A 157 6.84 13.67 -12.90
CA ALA A 157 6.00 14.87 -13.01
C ALA A 157 6.61 15.92 -13.98
N ALA A 158 7.92 15.95 -14.15
CA ALA A 158 8.59 16.87 -15.05
C ALA A 158 8.14 16.70 -16.49
N ASP A 159 8.17 15.47 -17.00
CA ASP A 159 7.77 15.15 -18.38
C ASP A 159 6.28 15.40 -18.61
N ILE A 160 5.43 15.05 -17.62
CA ILE A 160 3.97 15.19 -17.74
C ILE A 160 3.55 16.66 -17.81
N TYR A 161 4.21 17.50 -17.01
CA TYR A 161 3.81 18.92 -16.87
C TYR A 161 4.74 19.91 -17.58
N GLY A 162 5.75 19.40 -18.33
CA GLY A 162 6.68 20.25 -19.08
C GLY A 162 7.55 21.13 -18.19
N LEU A 163 7.96 20.62 -17.03
CA LEU A 163 8.83 21.30 -16.09
C LEU A 163 10.29 20.86 -16.27
N GLU A 164 11.22 21.75 -15.89
CA GLU A 164 12.65 21.51 -15.95
C GLU A 164 13.16 21.07 -14.56
N ILE A 165 13.88 19.93 -14.49
CA ILE A 165 14.53 19.46 -13.27
C ILE A 165 15.84 20.20 -13.13
N ILE A 166 16.01 21.00 -12.07
CA ILE A 166 17.24 21.74 -11.78
C ILE A 166 18.07 21.11 -10.67
N ALA A 167 17.50 20.21 -9.88
CA ALA A 167 18.20 19.35 -8.93
C ALA A 167 17.45 18.04 -8.75
N SER A 168 18.16 16.93 -8.86
CA SER A 168 17.61 15.59 -8.73
C SER A 168 17.91 14.99 -7.37
N ASP A 169 16.99 14.14 -6.90
CA ASP A 169 17.14 13.31 -5.70
C ASP A 169 17.52 14.11 -4.45
N ILE A 170 16.78 15.19 -4.20
CA ILE A 170 17.03 16.13 -3.10
C ILE A 170 16.48 15.65 -1.74
N GLY A 171 15.90 14.44 -1.70
CA GLY A 171 15.38 13.82 -0.49
C GLY A 171 16.48 13.39 0.48
N GLU A 172 16.23 13.51 1.79
CA GLU A 172 17.21 13.15 2.84
C GLU A 172 17.39 11.64 3.00
N ASN A 173 16.35 10.85 2.68
CA ASN A 173 16.36 9.41 2.81
C ASN A 173 16.34 8.74 1.43
N GLN A 174 17.49 8.18 1.06
CA GLN A 174 17.71 7.54 -0.24
C GLN A 174 16.98 6.19 -0.37
N ASP A 175 16.66 5.56 0.76
CA ASP A 175 16.02 4.25 0.82
C ASP A 175 14.50 4.35 1.04
N ALA A 176 13.95 5.57 1.00
CA ALA A 176 12.52 5.79 1.18
C ALA A 176 11.71 5.09 0.09
N GLN A 177 10.69 4.32 0.49
CA GLN A 177 9.80 3.60 -0.41
C GLN A 177 8.35 3.75 0.04
N THR A 178 7.44 3.69 -0.92
CA THR A 178 6.01 3.54 -0.68
C THR A 178 5.54 2.22 -1.24
N ARG A 179 4.79 1.47 -0.43
CA ARG A 179 4.14 0.23 -0.82
C ARG A 179 2.72 0.51 -1.30
N PHE A 180 2.37 -0.09 -2.43
CA PHE A 180 1.07 0.03 -3.08
C PHE A 180 0.42 -1.33 -3.24
N TYR A 181 -0.91 -1.38 -3.15
CA TYR A 181 -1.69 -2.56 -3.48
C TYR A 181 -2.28 -2.47 -4.89
N GLU A 182 -2.26 -3.61 -5.60
CA GLU A 182 -3.13 -3.88 -6.74
C GLU A 182 -4.43 -4.49 -6.21
N ILE A 183 -5.54 -3.83 -6.51
CA ILE A 183 -6.87 -4.19 -6.01
C ILE A 183 -7.77 -4.54 -7.20
N GLY A 184 -8.48 -5.64 -7.10
CA GLY A 184 -9.47 -6.11 -8.08
C GLY A 184 -10.78 -6.52 -7.43
N LYS A 185 -11.76 -6.96 -8.22
CA LYS A 185 -12.95 -7.64 -7.70
C LYS A 185 -12.55 -8.93 -6.99
N ALA A 186 -13.23 -9.25 -5.89
CA ALA A 186 -13.01 -10.50 -5.18
C ALA A 186 -13.17 -11.71 -6.10
N GLY A 187 -12.24 -12.65 -6.01
CA GLY A 187 -12.16 -13.84 -6.84
C GLY A 187 -11.11 -14.81 -6.32
N THR A 188 -10.64 -15.70 -7.17
CA THR A 188 -9.55 -16.61 -6.82
C THR A 188 -8.25 -15.81 -6.64
N PRO A 189 -7.55 -15.94 -5.50
CA PRO A 189 -6.23 -15.37 -5.34
C PRO A 189 -5.24 -15.84 -6.41
N PRO A 190 -4.16 -15.10 -6.68
CA PRO A 190 -3.04 -15.59 -7.47
C PRO A 190 -2.54 -16.94 -6.98
N ALA A 191 -1.95 -17.74 -7.86
CA ALA A 191 -1.36 -19.01 -7.48
C ALA A 191 -0.21 -18.79 -6.48
N LYS A 192 -0.11 -19.69 -5.50
CA LYS A 192 0.97 -19.69 -4.51
C LYS A 192 2.36 -19.72 -5.17
N THR A 193 3.23 -18.81 -4.73
CA THR A 193 4.62 -18.70 -5.21
C THR A 193 5.65 -19.23 -4.21
N GLY A 194 5.31 -19.31 -2.93
CA GLY A 194 6.22 -19.56 -1.83
C GLY A 194 6.81 -18.28 -1.22
N GLN A 195 6.62 -17.14 -1.89
CA GLN A 195 7.02 -15.80 -1.46
C GLN A 195 5.76 -14.93 -1.44
N ASP A 196 4.83 -15.26 -0.55
CA ASP A 196 3.48 -14.70 -0.56
C ASP A 196 3.18 -13.97 0.75
N LYS A 197 2.21 -13.07 0.70
CA LYS A 197 1.54 -12.46 1.86
C LYS A 197 0.05 -12.71 1.79
N THR A 198 -0.54 -12.80 2.96
CA THR A 198 -1.99 -12.78 3.15
C THR A 198 -2.38 -11.57 3.99
N SER A 199 -3.32 -10.78 3.49
CA SER A 199 -3.85 -9.61 4.19
C SER A 199 -5.26 -9.87 4.70
N VAL A 200 -5.50 -9.48 5.94
CA VAL A 200 -6.80 -9.64 6.61
C VAL A 200 -7.14 -8.43 7.47
N VAL A 201 -8.44 -8.21 7.68
CA VAL A 201 -8.94 -7.33 8.74
C VAL A 201 -9.63 -8.16 9.80
N VAL A 202 -9.25 -7.95 11.05
CA VAL A 202 -9.79 -8.69 12.21
C VAL A 202 -10.35 -7.69 13.21
N GLU A 203 -11.63 -7.80 13.58
CA GLU A 203 -12.23 -7.04 14.67
C GLU A 203 -12.07 -7.78 15.99
N LEU A 204 -11.70 -7.07 17.06
CA LEU A 204 -11.73 -7.68 18.40
C LEU A 204 -13.17 -7.76 18.91
N PRO A 205 -13.53 -8.88 19.60
CA PRO A 205 -14.90 -9.05 20.13
C PRO A 205 -15.22 -7.99 21.18
N ASP A 206 -14.28 -7.72 22.09
CA ASP A 206 -14.45 -6.77 23.20
C ASP A 206 -13.14 -6.04 23.52
N ASP A 207 -13.26 -4.84 24.07
CA ASP A 207 -12.14 -4.12 24.67
C ASP A 207 -11.88 -4.69 26.07
N ARG A 208 -10.98 -5.68 26.13
CA ARG A 208 -10.60 -6.35 27.39
C ARG A 208 -9.12 -6.65 27.45
N PRO A 209 -8.55 -6.75 28.64
CA PRO A 209 -7.16 -7.19 28.79
C PRO A 209 -6.92 -8.54 28.11
N GLY A 210 -5.84 -8.62 27.34
CA GLY A 210 -5.44 -9.83 26.63
C GLY A 210 -6.10 -10.05 25.26
N GLY A 211 -7.12 -9.30 24.86
CA GLY A 211 -7.83 -9.52 23.59
C GLY A 211 -6.93 -9.44 22.36
N LEU A 212 -6.03 -8.46 22.31
CA LEU A 212 -5.03 -8.37 21.25
C LEU A 212 -4.06 -9.55 21.27
N LEU A 213 -3.63 -9.99 22.47
CA LEU A 213 -2.73 -11.14 22.62
C LEU A 213 -3.37 -12.41 22.06
N GLU A 214 -4.63 -12.70 22.41
CA GLU A 214 -5.36 -13.87 21.87
C GLU A 214 -5.46 -13.88 20.36
N MET A 215 -5.62 -12.71 19.74
CA MET A 215 -5.59 -12.57 18.28
C MET A 215 -4.19 -12.90 17.74
N LEU A 216 -3.13 -12.36 18.34
CA LEU A 216 -1.76 -12.58 17.90
C LEU A 216 -1.31 -14.03 18.12
N GLU A 217 -1.81 -14.71 19.14
CA GLU A 217 -1.56 -16.14 19.40
C GLU A 217 -2.03 -17.04 18.26
N GLN A 218 -3.04 -16.63 17.49
CA GLN A 218 -3.48 -17.40 16.32
C GLN A 218 -2.38 -17.51 15.26
N PHE A 219 -1.53 -16.52 15.15
CA PHE A 219 -0.38 -16.52 14.25
C PHE A 219 0.88 -17.09 14.92
N ALA A 220 1.19 -16.63 16.13
CA ALA A 220 2.41 -17.03 16.84
C ALA A 220 2.52 -18.54 17.08
N ALA A 221 1.41 -19.19 17.49
CA ALA A 221 1.38 -20.65 17.73
C ALA A 221 1.62 -21.47 16.45
N ARG A 222 1.47 -20.85 15.27
CA ARG A 222 1.67 -21.48 13.96
C ARG A 222 2.94 -21.00 13.25
N GLY A 223 3.80 -20.26 13.98
CA GLY A 223 5.06 -19.75 13.42
C GLY A 223 4.90 -18.78 12.28
N ILE A 224 3.75 -18.10 12.16
CA ILE A 224 3.45 -17.14 11.11
C ILE A 224 4.00 -15.76 11.49
N ASN A 225 4.85 -15.19 10.63
CA ASN A 225 5.36 -13.85 10.81
C ASN A 225 4.34 -12.80 10.35
N LEU A 226 4.19 -11.72 11.14
CA LEU A 226 3.41 -10.54 10.77
C LEU A 226 4.36 -9.50 10.18
N SER A 227 4.16 -9.14 8.91
CA SER A 227 4.94 -8.09 8.26
C SER A 227 4.33 -6.69 8.47
N ARG A 228 3.04 -6.60 8.83
CA ARG A 228 2.36 -5.34 9.16
C ARG A 228 1.21 -5.61 10.14
N ILE A 229 1.03 -4.69 11.09
CA ILE A 229 -0.16 -4.61 11.93
C ILE A 229 -0.52 -3.14 12.17
N GLU A 230 -1.75 -2.77 11.89
CA GLU A 230 -2.26 -1.41 12.10
C GLU A 230 -3.63 -1.49 12.77
N SER A 231 -3.75 -0.83 13.93
CA SER A 231 -5.03 -0.73 14.65
C SER A 231 -5.83 0.47 14.15
N ARG A 232 -7.13 0.28 13.92
CA ARG A 232 -8.06 1.34 13.53
C ARG A 232 -9.36 1.23 14.35
N PRO A 233 -9.94 2.34 14.80
CA PRO A 233 -11.26 2.30 15.44
C PRO A 233 -12.29 1.77 14.45
N VAL A 234 -13.26 0.99 14.93
CA VAL A 234 -14.40 0.52 14.11
C VAL A 234 -15.30 1.69 13.73
N GLY A 235 -15.40 2.71 14.59
CA GLY A 235 -16.13 3.95 14.31
C GLY A 235 -17.56 3.99 14.85
N ASP A 236 -18.04 2.91 15.47
CA ASP A 236 -19.39 2.85 16.06
C ASP A 236 -19.43 3.31 17.53
N ARG A 237 -18.36 3.02 18.29
CA ARG A 237 -18.16 3.45 19.69
C ARG A 237 -16.68 3.39 20.08
N PHE A 238 -16.29 4.10 21.14
CA PHE A 238 -14.96 3.99 21.71
C PHE A 238 -14.68 2.58 22.24
N GLY A 239 -13.40 2.17 22.17
CA GLY A 239 -12.95 0.87 22.68
C GLY A 239 -13.11 -0.28 21.69
N ARG A 240 -13.74 -0.09 20.52
CA ARG A 240 -13.78 -1.12 19.47
C ARG A 240 -12.74 -0.85 18.39
N TYR A 241 -11.88 -1.84 18.19
CA TYR A 241 -10.79 -1.76 17.22
C TYR A 241 -10.87 -2.90 16.22
N ARG A 242 -10.48 -2.59 14.99
CA ARG A 242 -10.10 -3.57 13.97
C ARG A 242 -8.61 -3.46 13.70
N PHE A 243 -8.03 -4.57 13.31
CA PHE A 243 -6.61 -4.69 12.97
C PHE A 243 -6.48 -5.07 11.52
N ASN A 244 -5.77 -4.24 10.75
CA ASN A 244 -5.33 -4.57 9.39
C ASN A 244 -3.99 -5.28 9.55
N ILE A 245 -3.90 -6.52 9.09
CA ILE A 245 -2.76 -7.41 9.32
C ILE A 245 -2.30 -7.97 7.99
N ASP A 246 -0.99 -7.88 7.73
CA ASP A 246 -0.33 -8.61 6.64
C ASP A 246 0.57 -9.67 7.27
N VAL A 247 0.36 -10.92 6.89
CA VAL A 247 1.15 -12.07 7.32
C VAL A 247 1.90 -12.70 6.16
N GLU A 248 3.03 -13.32 6.45
CA GLU A 248 3.79 -14.08 5.46
C GLU A 248 3.16 -15.46 5.27
N GLY A 249 2.96 -15.83 4.00
CA GLY A 249 2.35 -17.08 3.56
C GLY A 249 1.09 -16.87 2.73
N HIS A 250 0.69 -17.94 2.04
CA HIS A 250 -0.45 -17.98 1.15
C HIS A 250 -1.67 -18.66 1.79
N LEU A 251 -2.88 -18.33 1.34
CA LEU A 251 -4.12 -19.00 1.80
C LEU A 251 -4.07 -20.54 1.69
N ASP A 252 -3.33 -21.06 0.70
CA ASP A 252 -3.14 -22.50 0.50
C ASP A 252 -2.05 -23.10 1.41
N ASP A 253 -1.44 -22.32 2.32
CA ASP A 253 -0.60 -22.84 3.38
C ASP A 253 -1.47 -23.32 4.54
N GLU A 254 -1.21 -24.53 5.01
CA GLU A 254 -1.96 -25.16 6.12
C GLU A 254 -1.94 -24.26 7.37
N ALA A 255 -0.78 -23.68 7.70
CA ALA A 255 -0.62 -22.76 8.83
C ALA A 255 -1.55 -21.54 8.70
N ILE A 256 -1.59 -20.92 7.51
CA ILE A 256 -2.46 -19.75 7.23
C ILE A 256 -3.92 -20.15 7.34
N GLY A 257 -4.32 -21.26 6.70
CA GLY A 257 -5.68 -21.78 6.77
C GLY A 257 -6.15 -22.02 8.21
N GLU A 258 -5.31 -22.67 9.05
CA GLU A 258 -5.63 -22.89 10.46
C GLU A 258 -5.69 -21.59 11.28
N ALA A 259 -4.79 -20.62 11.01
CA ALA A 259 -4.84 -19.32 11.66
C ALA A 259 -6.15 -18.59 11.34
N LEU A 260 -6.56 -18.55 10.07
CA LEU A 260 -7.81 -17.94 9.63
C LEU A 260 -9.03 -18.62 10.26
N MET A 261 -9.06 -19.95 10.35
CA MET A 261 -10.11 -20.68 11.06
C MET A 261 -10.14 -20.33 12.56
N GLY A 262 -8.96 -20.15 13.19
CA GLY A 262 -8.84 -19.71 14.57
C GLY A 262 -9.41 -18.30 14.76
N LEU A 263 -9.01 -17.36 13.91
CA LEU A 263 -9.51 -15.99 13.91
C LEU A 263 -11.03 -15.93 13.71
N HIS A 264 -11.56 -16.73 12.77
CA HIS A 264 -13.00 -16.76 12.49
C HIS A 264 -13.83 -17.25 13.69
N ARG A 265 -13.30 -18.14 14.53
CA ARG A 265 -13.97 -18.58 15.77
C ARG A 265 -13.86 -17.55 16.89
N PHE A 266 -12.78 -16.77 16.91
CA PHE A 266 -12.48 -15.79 17.96
C PHE A 266 -13.12 -14.44 17.71
N SER A 267 -13.07 -13.94 16.45
CA SER A 267 -13.45 -12.59 16.06
C SER A 267 -14.90 -12.51 15.61
N PRO A 268 -15.63 -11.42 15.93
CA PRO A 268 -16.98 -11.19 15.38
C PRO A 268 -16.96 -10.92 13.87
N LYS A 269 -15.82 -10.48 13.34
CA LYS A 269 -15.66 -10.22 11.91
C LYS A 269 -14.22 -10.37 11.47
N VAL A 270 -14.01 -11.26 10.50
CA VAL A 270 -12.74 -11.40 9.75
C VAL A 270 -13.02 -11.12 8.28
N VAL A 271 -12.28 -10.19 7.69
CA VAL A 271 -12.34 -9.90 6.26
C VAL A 271 -11.03 -10.37 5.63
N PHE A 272 -11.12 -11.33 4.72
CA PHE A 272 -10.01 -11.74 3.88
C PHE A 272 -9.84 -10.72 2.77
N LEU A 273 -8.68 -10.09 2.70
CA LEU A 273 -8.36 -9.06 1.69
C LEU A 273 -7.62 -9.63 0.49
N GLY A 274 -6.92 -10.77 0.63
CA GLY A 274 -6.21 -11.43 -0.46
C GLY A 274 -4.96 -12.16 0.00
N SER A 275 -4.51 -13.11 -0.85
CA SER A 275 -3.16 -13.69 -0.81
C SER A 275 -2.49 -13.40 -2.14
N TYR A 276 -1.26 -12.91 -2.11
CA TYR A 276 -0.58 -12.36 -3.28
C TYR A 276 0.95 -12.43 -3.13
N PRO A 277 1.70 -12.44 -4.25
CA PRO A 277 3.17 -12.42 -4.22
C PRO A 277 3.72 -11.18 -3.53
N ARG A 278 4.80 -11.37 -2.75
CA ARG A 278 5.53 -10.28 -2.09
C ARG A 278 6.33 -9.48 -3.10
N ALA A 279 6.36 -8.16 -2.94
CA ALA A 279 7.14 -7.28 -3.81
C ALA A 279 8.65 -7.37 -3.57
N ASP A 280 9.07 -7.76 -2.36
CA ASP A 280 10.49 -7.93 -1.99
C ASP A 280 11.07 -9.30 -2.36
N HIS A 281 10.24 -10.20 -2.88
CA HIS A 281 10.60 -11.58 -3.27
C HIS A 281 11.37 -12.36 -2.19
N SER A 282 11.16 -12.00 -0.92
CA SER A 282 11.80 -12.72 0.20
C SER A 282 11.06 -14.00 0.51
N ASP A 283 11.80 -15.06 0.84
CA ASP A 283 11.21 -16.34 1.23
C ASP A 283 10.50 -16.21 2.58
N SER A 284 9.37 -16.92 2.73
CA SER A 284 8.69 -17.01 4.01
C SER A 284 9.51 -17.87 4.97
N VAL A 285 9.69 -17.38 6.19
CA VAL A 285 10.44 -18.10 7.21
C VAL A 285 9.49 -18.99 8.00
N HIS A 286 9.67 -20.31 7.90
CA HIS A 286 8.94 -21.27 8.71
C HIS A 286 9.74 -21.58 9.99
N LEU A 287 9.14 -21.36 11.15
CA LEU A 287 9.75 -21.65 12.45
C LEU A 287 9.20 -22.96 13.02
N GLY A 288 10.11 -23.84 13.48
CA GLY A 288 9.73 -25.10 14.10
C GLY A 288 9.05 -26.10 13.14
N ASN A 289 8.07 -26.83 13.65
CA ASN A 289 7.32 -27.85 12.89
C ASN A 289 6.03 -27.25 12.31
N ASN A 290 6.16 -26.16 11.58
CA ASN A 290 5.04 -25.40 11.01
C ASN A 290 5.05 -25.34 9.46
N ALA A 291 5.77 -26.25 8.82
CA ALA A 291 5.71 -26.44 7.37
C ALA A 291 4.48 -27.27 6.98
N ASN A 292 4.00 -27.10 5.74
CA ASN A 292 2.82 -27.84 5.25
C ASN A 292 2.90 -29.36 5.46
N PRO A 293 4.06 -30.08 5.26
CA PRO A 293 4.15 -31.50 5.56
C PRO A 293 3.87 -31.88 7.03
N ASP A 294 4.20 -31.02 7.99
CA ASP A 294 3.97 -31.28 9.42
C ASP A 294 2.47 -31.28 9.72
N TYR A 295 1.72 -30.32 9.16
CA TYR A 295 0.25 -30.26 9.27
C TYR A 295 -0.41 -31.48 8.61
N GLN A 296 0.02 -31.86 7.40
CA GLN A 296 -0.50 -33.04 6.70
C GLN A 296 -0.23 -34.32 7.46
N SER A 297 0.94 -34.43 8.08
CA SER A 297 1.28 -35.57 8.95
C SER A 297 0.36 -35.64 10.17
N ALA A 298 0.11 -34.49 10.84
CA ALA A 298 -0.78 -34.39 11.98
C ALA A 298 -2.24 -34.72 11.60
N GLN A 299 -2.73 -34.22 10.48
CA GLN A 299 -4.06 -34.54 9.96
C GLN A 299 -4.22 -36.05 9.66
N THR A 300 -3.21 -36.64 9.02
CA THR A 300 -3.19 -38.09 8.72
C THR A 300 -3.22 -38.92 10.01
N TRP A 301 -2.44 -38.52 11.02
CA TRP A 301 -2.46 -39.19 12.32
C TRP A 301 -3.83 -39.10 12.99
N LEU A 302 -4.44 -37.91 12.99
CA LEU A 302 -5.76 -37.73 13.59
C LEU A 302 -6.85 -38.56 12.84
N GLN A 303 -6.78 -38.64 11.52
CA GLN A 303 -7.71 -39.45 10.73
C GLN A 303 -7.60 -40.94 11.10
N LYS A 304 -6.39 -41.46 11.24
CA LYS A 304 -6.18 -42.86 11.69
C LYS A 304 -6.83 -43.13 13.06
N LEU A 305 -6.80 -42.16 13.99
CA LEU A 305 -7.49 -42.35 15.29
C LEU A 305 -9.01 -42.39 15.14
N ARG A 306 -9.57 -41.62 14.21
CA ARG A 306 -11.03 -41.62 13.94
C ARG A 306 -11.50 -42.90 13.26
N ASP A 307 -10.66 -43.48 12.38
CA ASP A 307 -10.98 -44.71 11.64
C ASP A 307 -10.79 -45.98 12.50
N THR A 308 -10.14 -45.87 13.67
CA THR A 308 -9.92 -46.98 14.59
C THR A 308 -11.06 -47.13 15.62
N ARG A 309 -12.12 -46.33 15.49
CA ARG A 309 -13.37 -46.41 16.27
C ARG A 309 -14.46 -47.13 15.50
#